data_03bc84aac7b2dc559cc69012d7c905f9
#
_entry.id   03bc84aac7b2dc559cc69012d7c905f9
#
_cell.length_a   1.000
_cell.length_b   1.000
_cell.length_c   1.000
_cell.angle_alpha   90.00
_cell.angle_beta   90.00
_cell.angle_gamma   90.00
#
_symmetry.space_group_name_H-M   'P 1'
#
loop_
_entity.id
_entity.type
_entity.pdbx_description
1 polymer ?
#
loop_
_entity_poly.entity_id
_entity_poly.type
_entity_poly.pdbx_seq_one_letter_code
_entity_poly.pdbx_strand_id
1 'polypeptide(L)'
;MVDTFDCARAQIYHNTGKLTPAQIKAKTGCTHIINGYLFNGKFQPVGWTVIDGKIISRDKYQDWGVAIGNDGKPQMLTDRGGSFLSGVPILKAGSKLYRGLTADVARPAARTAVGWMPNGKVCLWCDKTSLTREQLQNKLLGLGVVDALMLDGGGSTQGIFPGGKVISSRKVPTLLLFWERSAKVGDQALVWGKAHGLLTDANAGDTVTRADMVRALYQIWRDNHG
;
A
#
# COMPACT_ATOMS: atom_id res chain seq x y z
N MET A 1 -7.13 10.48 -1.04
CA MET A 1 -5.74 10.30 -1.49
C MET A 1 -5.57 8.86 -1.96
N VAL A 2 -4.95 8.68 -3.12
CA VAL A 2 -4.70 7.38 -3.76
C VAL A 2 -3.27 7.39 -4.28
N ASP A 3 -2.61 6.24 -4.21
CA ASP A 3 -1.31 6.02 -4.84
C ASP A 3 -1.17 4.58 -5.33
N THR A 4 -0.41 4.40 -6.43
CA THR A 4 -0.18 3.09 -7.04
C THR A 4 1.31 2.96 -7.39
N PHE A 5 1.97 1.96 -6.83
CA PHE A 5 3.43 1.83 -6.90
C PHE A 5 3.90 0.38 -6.93
N ASP A 6 5.13 0.19 -7.37
CA ASP A 6 5.84 -1.09 -7.27
C ASP A 6 6.33 -1.29 -5.84
N CYS A 7 5.74 -2.24 -5.13
CA CYS A 7 6.12 -2.53 -3.75
C CYS A 7 7.36 -3.42 -3.71
N ALA A 8 8.44 -2.92 -3.12
CA ALA A 8 9.64 -3.71 -2.86
C ALA A 8 9.49 -4.55 -1.59
N ARG A 9 8.87 -3.95 -0.55
CA ARG A 9 8.70 -4.57 0.76
C ARG A 9 7.51 -3.95 1.48
N ALA A 10 6.81 -4.75 2.28
CA ALA A 10 5.78 -4.31 3.22
C ALA A 10 6.07 -4.82 4.63
N GLN A 11 5.44 -4.22 5.62
CA GLN A 11 5.53 -4.62 7.02
C GLN A 11 4.23 -4.28 7.75
N ILE A 12 3.79 -5.16 8.65
CA ILE A 12 2.75 -4.87 9.63
C ILE A 12 3.44 -4.31 10.88
N TYR A 13 3.10 -3.08 11.24
CA TYR A 13 3.69 -2.41 12.40
C TYR A 13 2.74 -2.47 13.59
N HIS A 14 3.19 -3.06 14.72
CA HIS A 14 2.46 -3.04 15.99
C HIS A 14 2.82 -1.78 16.77
N ASN A 15 1.88 -0.86 16.84
CA ASN A 15 2.08 0.48 17.40
C ASN A 15 1.79 0.53 18.91
N THR A 16 2.50 -0.24 19.71
CA THR A 16 2.35 -0.25 21.17
C THR A 16 2.68 1.10 21.81
N GLY A 17 3.58 1.87 21.20
CA GLY A 17 4.00 3.20 21.65
C GLY A 17 3.02 4.32 21.27
N LYS A 18 1.87 4.02 20.65
CA LYS A 18 0.88 5.02 20.23
C LYS A 18 1.47 6.17 19.39
N LEU A 19 2.47 5.88 18.58
CA LEU A 19 3.12 6.84 17.69
C LEU A 19 2.16 7.30 16.58
N THR A 20 2.41 8.48 16.04
CA THR A 20 1.74 8.96 14.82
C THR A 20 2.36 8.31 13.58
N PRO A 21 1.64 8.26 12.42
CA PRO A 21 2.23 7.80 11.17
C PRO A 21 3.52 8.54 10.80
N ALA A 22 3.61 9.84 11.07
CA ALA A 22 4.81 10.64 10.80
C ALA A 22 6.02 10.19 11.63
N GLN A 23 5.81 9.93 12.93
CA GLN A 23 6.87 9.41 13.80
C GLN A 23 7.33 8.02 13.39
N ILE A 24 6.38 7.14 12.99
CA ILE A 24 6.72 5.79 12.50
C ILE A 24 7.47 5.89 11.18
N LYS A 25 7.01 6.72 10.23
CA LYS A 25 7.68 6.94 8.95
C LYS A 25 9.12 7.44 9.14
N ALA A 26 9.33 8.41 10.02
CA ALA A 26 10.67 8.92 10.36
C ALA A 26 11.58 7.83 10.95
N LYS A 27 11.01 6.94 11.79
CA LYS A 27 11.75 5.83 12.42
C LYS A 27 12.10 4.71 11.45
N THR A 28 11.23 4.42 10.49
CA THR A 28 11.33 3.21 9.64
C THR A 28 11.83 3.49 8.23
N GLY A 29 11.77 4.74 7.76
CA GLY A 29 12.10 5.11 6.38
C GLY A 29 11.12 4.57 5.34
N CYS A 30 9.91 4.12 5.73
CA CYS A 30 8.93 3.64 4.76
C CYS A 30 8.48 4.77 3.82
N THR A 31 8.20 4.46 2.56
CA THR A 31 7.71 5.44 1.58
C THR A 31 6.23 5.74 1.80
N HIS A 32 5.44 4.70 2.09
CA HIS A 32 4.01 4.77 2.30
C HIS A 32 3.64 4.15 3.66
N ILE A 33 2.65 4.73 4.32
CA ILE A 33 2.08 4.22 5.56
C ILE A 33 0.58 4.49 5.59
N ILE A 34 -0.21 3.49 5.99
CA ILE A 34 -1.66 3.61 6.21
C ILE A 34 -2.04 2.94 7.53
N ASN A 35 -3.20 3.33 8.10
CA ASN A 35 -3.74 2.63 9.26
C ASN A 35 -4.06 1.17 8.92
N GLY A 36 -3.99 0.31 9.92
CA GLY A 36 -4.35 -1.10 9.83
C GLY A 36 -5.85 -1.36 9.99
N TYR A 37 -6.17 -2.54 10.51
CA TYR A 37 -7.53 -3.02 10.68
C TYR A 37 -8.16 -2.54 12.00
N LEU A 38 -9.40 -2.98 12.25
CA LEU A 38 -10.21 -2.62 13.42
C LEU A 38 -9.50 -2.92 14.75
N PHE A 39 -9.88 -2.19 15.79
CA PHE A 39 -9.39 -2.39 17.14
C PHE A 39 -10.46 -2.07 18.20
N ASN A 40 -10.28 -2.59 19.39
CA ASN A 40 -11.19 -2.40 20.52
C ASN A 40 -10.82 -1.18 21.38
N GLY A 41 -11.67 -0.87 22.35
CA GLY A 41 -11.48 0.25 23.29
C GLY A 41 -10.23 0.12 24.18
N LYS A 42 -9.63 -1.07 24.29
CA LYS A 42 -8.37 -1.33 25.01
C LYS A 42 -7.14 -1.13 24.12
N PHE A 43 -7.29 -0.56 22.93
CA PHE A 43 -6.21 -0.35 21.96
C PHE A 43 -5.59 -1.68 21.46
N GLN A 44 -6.37 -2.75 21.38
CA GLN A 44 -5.93 -4.06 20.90
C GLN A 44 -6.50 -4.31 19.51
N PRO A 45 -5.71 -4.83 18.55
CA PRO A 45 -6.24 -5.24 17.24
C PRO A 45 -7.37 -6.25 17.39
N VAL A 46 -8.37 -6.15 16.51
CA VAL A 46 -9.46 -7.13 16.34
C VAL A 46 -9.20 -7.88 15.04
N GLY A 47 -9.67 -9.11 14.93
CA GLY A 47 -9.34 -10.01 13.83
C GLY A 47 -8.01 -10.73 14.06
N TRP A 48 -7.51 -11.40 13.02
CA TRP A 48 -6.20 -12.01 13.07
C TRP A 48 -5.10 -10.96 12.82
N THR A 49 -4.17 -10.90 13.74
CA THR A 49 -2.95 -10.12 13.60
C THR A 49 -1.78 -11.00 14.01
N VAL A 50 -0.92 -11.32 13.05
CA VAL A 50 0.34 -12.07 13.25
C VAL A 50 1.47 -11.17 12.78
N ILE A 51 2.51 -11.05 13.55
CA ILE A 51 3.71 -10.26 13.21
C ILE A 51 4.93 -11.13 13.47
N ASP A 52 5.68 -11.40 12.41
CA ASP A 52 6.88 -12.24 12.44
C ASP A 52 6.63 -13.59 13.15
N GLY A 53 5.52 -14.25 12.77
CA GLY A 53 5.09 -15.52 13.34
C GLY A 53 4.44 -15.43 14.73
N LYS A 54 4.49 -14.26 15.39
CA LYS A 54 3.88 -14.08 16.70
C LYS A 54 2.43 -13.63 16.58
N ILE A 55 1.50 -14.38 17.18
CA ILE A 55 0.08 -14.03 17.24
C ILE A 55 -0.10 -12.87 18.22
N ILE A 56 -0.55 -11.70 17.72
CA ILE A 56 -0.89 -10.52 18.50
C ILE A 56 -2.38 -10.52 18.89
N SER A 57 -3.23 -10.88 17.94
CA SER A 57 -4.66 -11.11 18.21
C SER A 57 -5.20 -12.22 17.33
N ARG A 58 -6.27 -12.87 17.81
CA ARG A 58 -6.92 -13.99 17.14
C ARG A 58 -8.42 -13.81 17.20
N ASP A 59 -9.07 -13.78 16.03
CA ASP A 59 -10.51 -13.71 15.90
C ASP A 59 -10.94 -14.67 14.78
N LYS A 60 -12.09 -15.33 14.97
CA LYS A 60 -12.63 -16.30 14.02
C LYS A 60 -13.41 -15.68 12.86
N TYR A 61 -13.67 -14.38 12.88
CA TYR A 61 -14.60 -13.75 11.93
C TYR A 61 -13.97 -13.22 10.65
N GLN A 62 -12.64 -13.11 10.56
CA GLN A 62 -11.96 -12.53 9.40
C GLN A 62 -10.91 -13.51 8.86
N ASP A 63 -11.25 -14.13 7.72
CA ASP A 63 -10.38 -15.12 7.08
C ASP A 63 -9.40 -14.49 6.10
N TRP A 64 -9.74 -13.31 5.52
CA TRP A 64 -8.92 -12.60 4.56
C TRP A 64 -8.08 -11.52 5.22
N GLY A 65 -6.91 -11.31 4.67
CA GLY A 65 -6.03 -10.24 5.15
C GLY A 65 -4.86 -9.94 4.22
N VAL A 66 -4.08 -8.97 4.63
CA VAL A 66 -2.76 -8.70 4.05
C VAL A 66 -1.78 -9.68 4.68
N ALA A 67 -1.32 -10.63 3.89
CA ALA A 67 -0.22 -11.53 4.25
C ALA A 67 1.08 -10.99 3.68
N ILE A 68 2.16 -11.04 4.45
CA ILE A 68 3.50 -10.67 4.00
C ILE A 68 4.36 -11.91 4.03
N GLY A 69 4.74 -12.37 2.85
CA GLY A 69 5.56 -13.55 2.65
C GLY A 69 7.03 -13.33 2.99
N ASN A 70 7.83 -14.37 2.85
CA ASN A 70 9.29 -14.33 3.09
C ASN A 70 10.02 -13.39 2.11
N ASP A 71 9.41 -13.11 0.94
CA ASP A 71 9.91 -12.13 -0.03
C ASP A 71 9.60 -10.67 0.36
N GLY A 72 8.92 -10.49 1.49
CA GLY A 72 8.51 -9.20 2.01
C GLY A 72 7.35 -8.54 1.25
N LYS A 73 6.76 -9.19 0.24
CA LYS A 73 5.69 -8.60 -0.55
C LYS A 73 4.32 -8.83 0.07
N PRO A 74 3.43 -7.84 0.01
CA PRO A 74 2.06 -7.98 0.49
C PRO A 74 1.21 -8.72 -0.53
N GLN A 75 0.39 -9.65 -0.04
CA GLN A 75 -0.58 -10.41 -0.82
C GLN A 75 -1.93 -10.46 -0.10
N MET A 76 -3.01 -10.58 -0.87
CA MET A 76 -4.34 -10.82 -0.30
C MET A 76 -4.56 -12.32 -0.18
N LEU A 77 -4.42 -12.86 1.01
CA LEU A 77 -4.52 -14.30 1.29
C LEU A 77 -5.41 -14.60 2.49
N THR A 78 -5.68 -15.89 2.69
CA THR A 78 -6.26 -16.48 3.90
C THR A 78 -5.21 -17.17 4.76
N ASP A 79 -4.00 -17.38 4.22
CA ASP A 79 -2.88 -17.98 4.95
C ASP A 79 -2.30 -16.99 5.95
N ARG A 80 -2.11 -17.46 7.18
CA ARG A 80 -1.67 -16.68 8.34
C ARG A 80 -0.23 -16.99 8.74
N GLY A 81 0.51 -17.64 7.88
CA GLY A 81 1.96 -17.84 8.03
C GLY A 81 2.72 -16.52 7.92
N GLY A 82 3.85 -16.38 8.65
CA GLY A 82 4.65 -15.16 8.62
C GLY A 82 3.98 -13.98 9.31
N SER A 83 3.74 -12.89 8.58
CA SER A 83 2.99 -11.72 9.08
C SER A 83 1.64 -11.61 8.37
N PHE A 84 0.58 -11.39 9.12
CA PHE A 84 -0.80 -11.31 8.63
C PHE A 84 -1.61 -10.26 9.37
N LEU A 85 -2.38 -9.46 8.65
CA LEU A 85 -3.33 -8.50 9.21
C LEU A 85 -4.69 -8.68 8.52
N SER A 86 -5.72 -8.98 9.30
CA SER A 86 -7.10 -9.08 8.80
C SER A 86 -7.54 -7.83 8.04
N GLY A 87 -8.44 -8.03 7.08
CA GLY A 87 -9.12 -6.98 6.32
C GLY A 87 -10.41 -7.51 5.73
N VAL A 88 -11.35 -6.62 5.41
CA VAL A 88 -12.60 -7.00 4.75
C VAL A 88 -12.37 -7.13 3.26
N PRO A 89 -12.51 -8.32 2.66
CA PRO A 89 -12.38 -8.47 1.21
C PRO A 89 -13.53 -7.75 0.51
N ILE A 90 -13.21 -6.83 -0.37
CA ILE A 90 -14.18 -6.05 -1.13
C ILE A 90 -14.08 -6.27 -2.64
N LEU A 91 -12.91 -6.64 -3.15
CA LEU A 91 -12.71 -7.08 -4.54
C LEU A 91 -11.94 -8.39 -4.57
N LYS A 92 -12.27 -9.27 -5.52
CA LYS A 92 -11.51 -10.48 -5.85
C LYS A 92 -11.61 -10.77 -7.34
N ALA A 93 -10.47 -10.91 -8.00
CA ALA A 93 -10.38 -11.16 -9.45
C ALA A 93 -11.27 -10.20 -10.29
N GLY A 94 -11.24 -8.90 -9.95
CA GLY A 94 -12.03 -7.87 -10.62
C GLY A 94 -13.53 -7.88 -10.30
N SER A 95 -13.99 -8.75 -9.40
CA SER A 95 -15.40 -8.82 -8.99
C SER A 95 -15.63 -8.26 -7.61
N LYS A 96 -16.77 -7.58 -7.42
CA LYS A 96 -17.20 -7.06 -6.12
C LYS A 96 -17.56 -8.22 -5.18
N LEU A 97 -17.04 -8.17 -3.95
CA LEU A 97 -17.44 -9.08 -2.89
C LEU A 97 -18.40 -8.39 -1.91
N TYR A 98 -19.46 -9.08 -1.56
CA TYR A 98 -20.48 -8.63 -0.61
C TYR A 98 -20.54 -9.60 0.55
N ARG A 99 -19.70 -9.42 1.57
CA ARG A 99 -19.84 -10.09 2.85
C ARG A 99 -20.68 -9.25 3.81
N GLY A 100 -21.43 -9.90 4.67
CA GLY A 100 -22.18 -9.22 5.74
C GLY A 100 -21.22 -8.41 6.62
N LEU A 101 -21.54 -7.13 6.78
CA LEU A 101 -20.84 -6.21 7.66
C LEU A 101 -21.78 -5.78 8.78
N THR A 102 -21.24 -5.51 9.96
CA THR A 102 -22.00 -4.82 11.01
C THR A 102 -22.38 -3.42 10.56
N ALA A 103 -23.52 -2.90 11.04
CA ALA A 103 -24.09 -1.63 10.56
C ALA A 103 -23.12 -0.45 10.68
N ASP A 104 -22.30 -0.43 11.72
CA ASP A 104 -21.28 0.60 11.95
C ASP A 104 -20.14 0.57 10.92
N VAL A 105 -19.78 -0.61 10.42
CA VAL A 105 -18.78 -0.79 9.35
C VAL A 105 -19.38 -0.56 7.97
N ALA A 106 -20.66 -0.90 7.78
CA ALA A 106 -21.36 -0.77 6.50
C ALA A 106 -21.72 0.68 6.14
N ARG A 107 -21.95 1.54 7.14
CA ARG A 107 -22.35 2.95 6.93
C ARG A 107 -21.35 3.71 6.08
N PRO A 108 -21.79 4.79 5.36
CA PRO A 108 -20.86 5.69 4.69
C PRO A 108 -19.86 6.29 5.69
N ALA A 109 -18.56 6.26 5.34
CA ALA A 109 -17.49 6.77 6.18
C ALA A 109 -16.23 7.06 5.35
N ALA A 110 -15.27 7.75 5.92
CA ALA A 110 -13.89 7.78 5.42
C ALA A 110 -13.36 6.36 5.27
N ARG A 111 -12.59 6.09 4.23
CA ARG A 111 -12.16 4.71 3.91
C ARG A 111 -10.66 4.60 3.75
N THR A 112 -10.14 3.47 4.21
CA THR A 112 -8.78 3.01 3.95
C THR A 112 -8.86 1.64 3.29
N ALA A 113 -8.09 1.43 2.23
CA ALA A 113 -8.02 0.15 1.55
C ALA A 113 -6.61 -0.10 0.99
N VAL A 114 -6.29 -1.37 0.83
CA VAL A 114 -5.14 -1.84 0.07
C VAL A 114 -5.64 -2.73 -1.06
N GLY A 115 -5.12 -2.53 -2.26
CA GLY A 115 -5.50 -3.26 -3.46
C GLY A 115 -4.29 -3.72 -4.25
N TRP A 116 -4.53 -4.68 -5.13
CA TRP A 116 -3.52 -5.25 -6.03
C TRP A 116 -4.01 -5.13 -7.46
N MET A 117 -3.10 -4.75 -8.34
CA MET A 117 -3.33 -4.62 -9.77
C MET A 117 -2.83 -5.86 -10.53
N PRO A 118 -3.31 -6.14 -11.76
CA PRO A 118 -2.86 -7.29 -12.58
C PRO A 118 -1.35 -7.30 -12.83
N ASN A 119 -0.71 -6.12 -12.89
CA ASN A 119 0.74 -5.97 -13.10
C ASN A 119 1.56 -6.10 -11.80
N GLY A 120 0.94 -6.52 -10.69
CA GLY A 120 1.60 -6.72 -9.39
C GLY A 120 1.82 -5.44 -8.57
N LYS A 121 1.42 -4.27 -9.06
CA LYS A 121 1.48 -3.02 -8.28
C LYS A 121 0.48 -3.05 -7.14
N VAL A 122 0.85 -2.36 -6.05
CA VAL A 122 -0.03 -2.11 -4.90
C VAL A 122 -0.72 -0.77 -5.08
N CYS A 123 -2.02 -0.73 -4.84
CA CYS A 123 -2.83 0.48 -4.79
C CYS A 123 -3.25 0.75 -3.34
N LEU A 124 -2.95 1.93 -2.83
CA LEU A 124 -3.41 2.37 -1.51
C LEU A 124 -4.49 3.44 -1.68
N TRP A 125 -5.60 3.23 -0.99
CA TRP A 125 -6.67 4.21 -0.84
C TRP A 125 -6.73 4.69 0.60
N CYS A 126 -6.65 6.00 0.82
CA CYS A 126 -6.82 6.62 2.12
C CYS A 126 -7.47 7.98 1.93
N ASP A 127 -8.76 8.11 2.27
CA ASP A 127 -9.52 9.32 1.97
C ASP A 127 -10.57 9.61 3.04
N LYS A 128 -10.71 10.90 3.39
CA LYS A 128 -11.70 11.40 4.36
C LYS A 128 -13.10 11.55 3.76
N THR A 129 -13.24 11.51 2.45
CA THR A 129 -14.55 11.52 1.79
C THR A 129 -15.38 10.36 2.31
N SER A 130 -16.60 10.64 2.72
CA SER A 130 -17.55 9.62 3.17
C SER A 130 -18.02 8.80 1.98
N LEU A 131 -17.67 7.51 1.96
CA LEU A 131 -18.01 6.56 0.89
C LEU A 131 -18.72 5.35 1.47
N THR A 132 -19.73 4.85 0.75
CA THR A 132 -20.22 3.48 0.96
C THR A 132 -19.14 2.48 0.50
N ARG A 133 -19.29 1.21 0.93
CA ARG A 133 -18.44 0.12 0.41
C ARG A 133 -18.50 0.05 -1.12
N GLU A 134 -19.70 0.13 -1.69
CA GLU A 134 -19.90 0.01 -3.13
C GLU A 134 -19.25 1.16 -3.91
N GLN A 135 -19.35 2.39 -3.41
CA GLN A 135 -18.66 3.53 -4.01
C GLN A 135 -17.14 3.35 -3.99
N LEU A 136 -16.58 2.82 -2.90
CA LEU A 136 -15.16 2.47 -2.82
C LEU A 136 -14.78 1.39 -3.85
N GLN A 137 -15.58 0.31 -3.95
CA GLN A 137 -15.38 -0.76 -4.94
C GLN A 137 -15.37 -0.21 -6.37
N ASN A 138 -16.35 0.64 -6.73
CA ASN A 138 -16.41 1.26 -8.06
C ASN A 138 -15.17 2.11 -8.35
N LYS A 139 -14.71 2.90 -7.37
CA LYS A 139 -13.51 3.72 -7.53
C LYS A 139 -12.25 2.86 -7.72
N LEU A 140 -12.08 1.80 -6.94
CA LEU A 140 -10.94 0.89 -7.06
C LEU A 140 -10.93 0.12 -8.40
N LEU A 141 -12.11 -0.36 -8.84
CA LEU A 141 -12.25 -0.98 -10.17
C LEU A 141 -11.91 0.00 -11.29
N GLY A 142 -12.36 1.25 -11.20
CA GLY A 142 -12.01 2.30 -12.16
C GLY A 142 -10.51 2.64 -12.22
N LEU A 143 -9.74 2.29 -11.19
CA LEU A 143 -8.28 2.40 -11.16
C LEU A 143 -7.58 1.12 -11.68
N GLY A 144 -8.33 0.08 -12.04
CA GLY A 144 -7.78 -1.19 -12.51
C GLY A 144 -7.39 -2.15 -11.38
N VAL A 145 -7.81 -1.91 -10.14
CA VAL A 145 -7.58 -2.82 -9.02
C VAL A 145 -8.44 -4.07 -9.18
N VAL A 146 -7.84 -5.24 -9.06
CA VAL A 146 -8.55 -6.53 -9.20
C VAL A 146 -8.81 -7.23 -7.86
N ASP A 147 -7.92 -7.09 -6.90
CA ASP A 147 -8.09 -7.61 -5.54
C ASP A 147 -8.02 -6.43 -4.56
N ALA A 148 -8.88 -6.38 -3.55
CA ALA A 148 -8.80 -5.34 -2.53
C ALA A 148 -9.38 -5.75 -1.18
N LEU A 149 -8.73 -5.26 -0.13
CA LEU A 149 -9.17 -5.32 1.26
C LEU A 149 -9.48 -3.92 1.77
N MET A 150 -10.63 -3.76 2.41
CA MET A 150 -10.95 -2.57 3.19
C MET A 150 -10.42 -2.75 4.62
N LEU A 151 -9.76 -1.73 5.12
CA LEU A 151 -9.21 -1.64 6.47
C LEU A 151 -10.11 -0.80 7.37
N ASP A 152 -9.64 -0.41 8.57
CA ASP A 152 -10.40 0.46 9.44
C ASP A 152 -10.62 1.84 8.80
N GLY A 153 -11.81 2.36 8.98
CA GLY A 153 -12.27 3.60 8.36
C GLY A 153 -12.64 4.70 9.36
N GLY A 154 -13.43 5.65 8.91
CA GLY A 154 -13.94 6.74 9.73
C GLY A 154 -12.82 7.55 10.40
N GLY A 155 -12.88 7.68 11.72
CA GLY A 155 -11.88 8.40 12.50
C GLY A 155 -10.47 7.82 12.45
N SER A 156 -10.33 6.54 12.11
CA SER A 156 -9.03 5.86 12.02
C SER A 156 -8.32 6.10 10.69
N THR A 157 -9.03 6.55 9.65
CA THR A 157 -8.47 6.79 8.31
C THR A 157 -7.32 7.79 8.37
N GLN A 158 -6.10 7.32 8.13
CA GLN A 158 -4.88 8.10 8.12
C GLN A 158 -3.79 7.43 7.30
N GLY A 159 -2.93 8.22 6.68
CA GLY A 159 -1.81 7.71 5.88
C GLY A 159 -0.88 8.81 5.41
N ILE A 160 0.32 8.44 5.00
CA ILE A 160 1.32 9.34 4.40
C ILE A 160 1.90 8.63 3.19
N PHE A 161 1.85 9.29 2.05
CA PHE A 161 2.37 8.85 0.76
C PHE A 161 3.38 9.89 0.24
N PRO A 162 4.17 9.61 -0.77
CA PRO A 162 5.05 10.62 -1.37
C PRO A 162 4.30 11.89 -1.78
N GLY A 163 3.10 11.76 -2.37
CA GLY A 163 2.28 12.86 -2.89
C GLY A 163 1.40 13.56 -1.84
N GLY A 164 1.41 13.15 -0.55
CA GLY A 164 0.56 13.80 0.45
C GLY A 164 0.28 13.00 1.70
N LYS A 165 -0.63 13.54 2.53
CA LYS A 165 -0.99 12.93 3.82
C LYS A 165 -2.47 13.09 4.14
N VAL A 166 -3.04 12.08 4.80
CA VAL A 166 -4.33 12.13 5.48
C VAL A 166 -4.07 11.98 6.97
N ILE A 167 -4.44 12.97 7.76
CA ILE A 167 -4.13 13.02 9.19
C ILE A 167 -5.37 12.67 10.02
N SER A 168 -5.17 11.94 11.11
CA SER A 168 -6.13 11.72 12.17
C SER A 168 -5.50 11.94 13.54
N SER A 169 -6.27 12.47 14.47
CA SER A 169 -5.87 12.53 15.89
C SER A 169 -5.96 11.16 16.58
N ARG A 170 -6.74 10.23 16.00
CA ARG A 170 -6.92 8.89 16.56
C ARG A 170 -5.63 8.07 16.40
N LYS A 171 -5.10 7.57 17.49
CA LYS A 171 -4.04 6.56 17.47
C LYS A 171 -4.60 5.21 17.08
N VAL A 172 -3.84 4.42 16.34
CA VAL A 172 -4.23 3.08 15.91
C VAL A 172 -3.16 2.06 16.31
N PRO A 173 -3.55 0.83 16.72
CA PRO A 173 -2.60 -0.16 17.22
C PRO A 173 -1.81 -0.86 16.11
N THR A 174 -2.32 -0.85 14.87
CA THR A 174 -1.65 -1.46 13.73
C THR A 174 -1.60 -0.52 12.55
N LEU A 175 -0.50 -0.55 11.80
CA LEU A 175 -0.33 0.15 10.53
C LEU A 175 0.31 -0.79 9.52
N LEU A 176 0.04 -0.52 8.25
CA LEU A 176 0.75 -1.13 7.12
C LEU A 176 1.77 -0.13 6.59
N LEU A 177 3.01 -0.58 6.53
CA LEU A 177 4.14 0.16 6.00
C LEU A 177 4.57 -0.47 4.69
N PHE A 178 4.94 0.37 3.73
CA PHE A 178 5.43 -0.07 2.44
C PHE A 178 6.68 0.70 2.04
N TRP A 179 7.58 0.02 1.34
CA TRP A 179 8.73 0.62 0.67
C TRP A 179 8.53 0.44 -0.81
N GLU A 180 8.45 1.55 -1.51
CA GLU A 180 8.39 1.55 -2.96
C GLU A 180 9.73 1.07 -3.52
N ARG A 181 9.67 0.31 -4.59
CA ARG A 181 10.87 -0.06 -5.34
C ARG A 181 11.40 1.21 -6.00
N SER A 182 12.59 1.63 -5.62
CA SER A 182 13.28 2.67 -6.39
C SER A 182 13.43 2.18 -7.83
N ALA A 183 13.12 3.05 -8.79
CA ALA A 183 13.41 2.76 -10.19
C ALA A 183 14.87 2.32 -10.31
N LYS A 184 15.12 1.21 -11.00
CA LYS A 184 16.51 0.81 -11.26
C LYS A 184 17.20 1.97 -11.99
N VAL A 185 18.48 2.16 -11.74
CA VAL A 185 19.27 3.20 -12.42
C VAL A 185 19.07 3.16 -13.95
N GLY A 186 18.89 1.95 -14.52
CA GLY A 186 18.54 1.78 -15.92
C GLY A 186 17.18 2.35 -16.32
N ASP A 187 16.16 2.22 -15.45
CA ASP A 187 14.81 2.76 -15.73
C ASP A 187 14.82 4.29 -15.63
N GLN A 188 15.57 4.85 -14.67
CA GLN A 188 15.77 6.31 -14.56
C GLN A 188 16.51 6.87 -15.78
N ALA A 189 17.56 6.18 -16.25
CA ALA A 189 18.29 6.54 -17.45
C ALA A 189 17.42 6.48 -18.70
N LEU A 190 16.52 5.48 -18.81
CA LEU A 190 15.56 5.37 -19.93
C LEU A 190 14.55 6.52 -19.92
N VAL A 191 13.96 6.84 -18.76
CA VAL A 191 13.01 7.96 -18.61
C VAL A 191 13.72 9.28 -18.93
N TRP A 192 14.92 9.48 -18.40
CA TRP A 192 15.71 10.68 -18.65
C TRP A 192 16.12 10.77 -20.13
N GLY A 193 16.59 9.67 -20.73
CA GLY A 193 16.97 9.63 -22.15
C GLY A 193 15.82 9.96 -23.11
N LYS A 194 14.60 9.51 -22.80
CA LYS A 194 13.38 9.87 -23.55
C LYS A 194 13.03 11.35 -23.38
N ALA A 195 13.06 11.86 -22.15
CA ALA A 195 12.73 13.26 -21.84
C ALA A 195 13.70 14.26 -22.51
N HIS A 196 14.94 13.84 -22.79
CA HIS A 196 15.97 14.67 -23.44
C HIS A 196 16.19 14.33 -24.93
N GLY A 197 15.28 13.53 -25.53
CA GLY A 197 15.33 13.21 -26.97
C GLY A 197 16.50 12.30 -27.40
N LEU A 198 17.19 11.68 -26.43
CA LEU A 198 18.27 10.72 -26.69
C LEU A 198 17.77 9.32 -27.04
N LEU A 199 16.53 9.03 -26.67
CA LEU A 199 15.83 7.76 -26.94
C LEU A 199 14.45 8.05 -27.52
N THR A 200 14.09 7.37 -28.60
CA THR A 200 12.74 7.42 -29.17
C THR A 200 11.97 6.13 -28.85
N ASP A 201 10.64 6.16 -28.94
CA ASP A 201 9.83 4.94 -28.73
C ASP A 201 10.13 3.85 -29.79
N ALA A 202 10.64 4.22 -30.96
CA ALA A 202 11.11 3.29 -31.98
C ALA A 202 12.32 2.46 -31.49
N ASN A 203 13.13 2.97 -30.58
CA ASN A 203 14.29 2.30 -30.02
C ASN A 203 13.98 1.56 -28.70
N ALA A 204 12.73 1.57 -28.24
CA ALA A 204 12.33 0.91 -26.98
C ALA A 204 12.41 -0.63 -27.04
N GLY A 205 12.52 -1.20 -28.22
CA GLY A 205 12.77 -2.64 -28.46
C GLY A 205 14.24 -2.99 -28.67
N ASP A 206 15.11 -2.01 -28.89
CA ASP A 206 16.52 -2.25 -29.08
C ASP A 206 17.23 -2.38 -27.73
N THR A 207 18.21 -3.27 -27.67
CA THR A 207 19.02 -3.45 -26.47
C THR A 207 19.79 -2.14 -26.21
N VAL A 208 19.40 -1.39 -25.16
CA VAL A 208 20.15 -0.21 -24.73
C VAL A 208 21.57 -0.64 -24.44
N THR A 209 22.53 -0.12 -25.20
CA THR A 209 23.92 -0.54 -25.08
C THR A 209 24.50 -0.01 -23.75
N ARG A 210 25.54 -0.69 -23.27
CA ARG A 210 26.31 -0.21 -22.10
C ARG A 210 26.84 1.21 -22.30
N ALA A 211 27.17 1.57 -23.56
CA ALA A 211 27.64 2.90 -23.94
C ALA A 211 26.54 3.96 -23.78
N ASP A 212 25.30 3.64 -24.14
CA ASP A 212 24.15 4.56 -24.00
C ASP A 212 23.82 4.81 -22.53
N MET A 213 23.86 3.77 -21.70
CA MET A 213 23.70 3.90 -20.24
C MET A 213 24.80 4.76 -19.61
N VAL A 214 26.06 4.57 -20.02
CA VAL A 214 27.19 5.36 -19.50
C VAL A 214 27.05 6.83 -19.89
N ARG A 215 26.65 7.14 -21.13
CA ARG A 215 26.42 8.52 -21.59
C ARG A 215 25.30 9.18 -20.79
N ALA A 216 24.18 8.48 -20.58
CA ALA A 216 23.06 9.01 -19.79
C ALA A 216 23.46 9.27 -18.33
N LEU A 217 24.20 8.36 -17.71
CA LEU A 217 24.71 8.52 -16.34
C LEU A 217 25.71 9.67 -16.23
N TYR A 218 26.60 9.84 -17.22
CA TYR A 218 27.55 10.96 -17.25
C TYR A 218 26.84 12.29 -17.38
N GLN A 219 25.79 12.38 -18.21
CA GLN A 219 25.02 13.61 -18.37
C GLN A 219 24.26 13.97 -17.08
N ILE A 220 23.61 12.99 -16.42
CA ILE A 220 22.96 13.19 -15.12
C ILE A 220 23.96 13.66 -14.07
N TRP A 221 25.16 13.08 -14.05
CA TRP A 221 26.20 13.48 -13.12
C TRP A 221 26.65 14.94 -13.38
N ARG A 222 26.87 15.31 -14.64
CA ARG A 222 27.27 16.65 -15.03
C ARG A 222 26.20 17.69 -14.67
N ASP A 223 24.91 17.39 -14.91
CA ASP A 223 23.80 18.31 -14.64
C ASP A 223 23.57 18.54 -13.12
N ASN A 224 24.04 17.62 -12.28
CA ASN A 224 23.96 17.73 -10.81
C ASN A 224 25.25 18.29 -10.16
N HIS A 225 26.38 18.40 -10.88
CA HIS A 225 27.68 18.75 -10.29
C HIS A 225 28.44 19.81 -11.12
N GLY A 226 27.88 20.33 -12.17
CA GLY A 226 28.36 21.43 -12.98
C GLY A 226 27.50 22.66 -12.80
#